data_87d9fe9c880bba7237e1d891b1464182
#
_entry.id   87d9fe9c880bba7237e1d891b1464182
#
_cell.length_a   1.000
_cell.length_b   1.000
_cell.length_c   1.000
_cell.angle_alpha   90.00
_cell.angle_beta   90.00
_cell.angle_gamma   90.00
#
_symmetry.space_group_name_H-M   'P 1'
#
loop_
_entity.id
_entity.type
_entity.pdbx_description
1 polymer ?
#
loop_
_entity_poly.entity_id
_entity_poly.type
_entity_poly.pdbx_seq_one_letter_code
_entity_poly.pdbx_strand_id
1 'polypeptide(L)'
;MTLFSYLVSVAENENFSEPERLGQLAGRLLPKLSQQQRWSLGWLGHYGVGMLFALVYVHLWRSGKLKHDLLTRIWLGGVSGIIAVAVWKATFKAHPRPPALSYDKYYIQLVPAHMVFALFAGLGYQMLNRNHHCILNKSEYAKINR
;
A
#
# COMPACT_ATOMS: atom_id res chain seq x y z
N MET A 1 1.72 3.87 -4.85
CA MET A 1 2.73 2.83 -4.66
C MET A 1 3.07 2.14 -5.97
N THR A 2 2.15 1.45 -6.63
CA THR A 2 2.41 0.70 -7.88
C THR A 2 3.03 1.53 -9.02
N LEU A 3 2.57 2.78 -9.22
CA LEU A 3 3.20 3.68 -10.20
C LEU A 3 4.66 3.99 -9.84
N PHE A 4 4.96 4.18 -8.56
CA PHE A 4 6.33 4.41 -8.11
C PHE A 4 7.21 3.19 -8.40
N SER A 5 6.77 1.98 -8.03
CA SER A 5 7.50 0.74 -8.33
C SER A 5 7.67 0.50 -9.83
N TYR A 6 6.69 0.92 -10.65
CA TYR A 6 6.82 0.88 -12.10
C TYR A 6 7.92 1.82 -12.61
N LEU A 7 7.96 3.06 -12.11
CA LEU A 7 9.01 4.02 -12.50
C LEU A 7 10.41 3.54 -12.12
N VAL A 8 10.55 2.97 -10.91
CA VAL A 8 11.81 2.36 -10.46
C VAL A 8 12.17 1.16 -11.34
N SER A 9 11.19 0.33 -11.72
CA SER A 9 11.39 -0.81 -12.61
C SER A 9 11.94 -0.39 -13.97
N VAL A 10 11.43 0.70 -14.52
CA VAL A 10 11.91 1.25 -15.80
C VAL A 10 13.34 1.79 -15.65
N ALA A 11 13.64 2.52 -14.55
CA ALA A 11 14.94 3.11 -14.31
C ALA A 11 16.03 2.04 -14.09
N GLU A 12 15.71 0.96 -13.41
CA GLU A 12 16.64 -0.13 -13.08
C GLU A 12 16.65 -1.26 -14.13
N ASN A 13 15.81 -1.16 -15.15
CA ASN A 13 15.63 -2.21 -16.18
C ASN A 13 15.32 -3.59 -15.58
N GLU A 14 14.62 -3.61 -14.43
CA GLU A 14 14.22 -4.81 -13.73
C GLU A 14 12.79 -4.63 -13.17
N ASN A 15 11.94 -5.65 -13.27
CA ASN A 15 10.56 -5.56 -12.81
C ASN A 15 10.49 -5.67 -11.28
N PHE A 16 10.10 -4.59 -10.60
CA PHE A 16 9.87 -4.50 -9.16
C PHE A 16 8.39 -4.40 -8.78
N SER A 17 7.47 -4.69 -9.71
CA SER A 17 6.03 -4.66 -9.48
C SER A 17 5.60 -5.70 -8.43
N GLU A 18 5.20 -5.26 -7.25
CA GLU A 18 4.78 -6.12 -6.16
C GLU A 18 3.61 -7.04 -6.53
N PRO A 19 2.53 -6.57 -7.22
CA PRO A 19 1.45 -7.47 -7.62
C PRO A 19 1.91 -8.56 -8.59
N GLU A 20 2.85 -8.26 -9.48
CA GLU A 20 3.39 -9.28 -10.39
C GLU A 20 4.23 -10.31 -9.64
N ARG A 21 5.04 -9.87 -8.67
CA ARG A 21 5.82 -10.79 -7.82
C ARG A 21 4.91 -11.70 -6.99
N LEU A 22 3.81 -11.17 -6.42
CA LEU A 22 2.80 -11.98 -5.73
C LEU A 22 2.16 -13.01 -6.68
N GLY A 23 1.79 -12.60 -7.88
CA GLY A 23 1.24 -13.49 -8.90
C GLY A 23 2.21 -14.60 -9.33
N GLN A 24 3.51 -14.28 -9.48
CA GLN A 24 4.56 -15.26 -9.77
C GLN A 24 4.73 -16.26 -8.63
N LEU A 25 4.76 -15.81 -7.38
CA LEU A 25 4.85 -16.69 -6.21
C LEU A 25 3.64 -17.63 -6.13
N ALA A 26 2.43 -17.08 -6.26
CA ALA A 26 1.21 -17.88 -6.29
C ALA A 26 1.22 -18.94 -7.40
N GLY A 27 1.67 -18.58 -8.61
CA GLY A 27 1.76 -19.50 -9.73
C GLY A 27 2.82 -20.60 -9.55
N ARG A 28 3.87 -20.34 -8.77
CA ARG A 28 4.89 -21.35 -8.45
C ARG A 28 4.46 -22.34 -7.36
N LEU A 29 3.59 -21.88 -6.43
CA LEU A 29 2.96 -22.75 -5.44
C LEU A 29 1.81 -23.55 -6.02
N LEU A 30 1.03 -22.95 -6.92
CA LEU A 30 -0.16 -23.53 -7.53
C LEU A 30 -0.01 -23.59 -9.06
N PRO A 31 0.72 -24.57 -9.61
CA PRO A 31 1.03 -24.63 -11.04
C PRO A 31 -0.19 -24.74 -11.96
N LYS A 32 -1.33 -25.21 -11.43
CA LYS A 32 -2.60 -25.36 -12.17
C LYS A 32 -3.29 -24.00 -12.45
N LEU A 33 -2.86 -22.89 -11.83
CA LEU A 33 -3.42 -21.59 -12.08
C LEU A 33 -3.09 -21.10 -13.50
N SER A 34 -4.11 -20.61 -14.20
CA SER A 34 -3.92 -19.91 -15.48
C SER A 34 -3.15 -18.59 -15.28
N GLN A 35 -2.58 -18.07 -16.35
CA GLN A 35 -1.89 -16.76 -16.30
C GLN A 35 -2.79 -15.65 -15.77
N GLN A 36 -4.06 -15.62 -16.21
CA GLN A 36 -5.04 -14.64 -15.74
C GLN A 36 -5.32 -14.76 -14.24
N GLN A 37 -5.44 -15.98 -13.72
CA GLN A 37 -5.66 -16.20 -12.29
C GLN A 37 -4.46 -15.76 -11.46
N ARG A 38 -3.23 -16.03 -11.89
CA ARG A 38 -1.99 -15.56 -11.22
C ARG A 38 -1.95 -14.05 -11.16
N TRP A 39 -2.25 -13.39 -12.27
CA TRP A 39 -2.32 -11.93 -12.36
C TRP A 39 -3.38 -11.36 -11.40
N SER A 40 -4.61 -11.90 -11.43
CA SER A 40 -5.70 -11.47 -10.55
C SER A 40 -5.36 -11.66 -9.07
N LEU A 41 -4.78 -12.79 -8.68
CA LEU A 41 -4.36 -13.06 -7.30
C LEU A 41 -3.28 -12.09 -6.84
N GLY A 42 -2.31 -11.76 -7.70
CA GLY A 42 -1.28 -10.80 -7.39
C GLY A 42 -1.85 -9.40 -7.09
N TRP A 43 -2.75 -8.93 -7.94
CA TRP A 43 -3.40 -7.63 -7.76
C TRP A 43 -4.35 -7.60 -6.57
N LEU A 44 -5.17 -8.63 -6.36
CA LEU A 44 -6.05 -8.75 -5.21
C LEU A 44 -5.27 -8.79 -3.91
N GLY A 45 -4.19 -9.56 -3.84
CA GLY A 45 -3.32 -9.61 -2.68
C GLY A 45 -2.67 -8.26 -2.39
N HIS A 46 -2.14 -7.59 -3.41
CA HIS A 46 -1.52 -6.28 -3.27
C HIS A 46 -2.50 -5.21 -2.79
N TYR A 47 -3.70 -5.11 -3.40
CA TYR A 47 -4.73 -4.16 -2.95
C TYR A 47 -5.28 -4.52 -1.57
N GLY A 48 -5.44 -5.81 -1.27
CA GLY A 48 -5.90 -6.27 0.04
C GLY A 48 -4.94 -5.82 1.16
N VAL A 49 -3.64 -6.02 0.97
CA VAL A 49 -2.62 -5.54 1.93
C VAL A 49 -2.60 -4.01 2.00
N GLY A 50 -2.68 -3.32 0.85
CA GLY A 50 -2.77 -1.86 0.81
C GLY A 50 -3.98 -1.32 1.59
N MET A 51 -5.14 -1.96 1.46
CA MET A 51 -6.34 -1.61 2.23
C MET A 51 -6.14 -1.80 3.73
N LEU A 52 -5.51 -2.89 4.15
CA LEU A 52 -5.20 -3.11 5.57
C LEU A 52 -4.30 -2.00 6.13
N PHE A 53 -3.24 -1.60 5.43
CA PHE A 53 -2.40 -0.47 5.84
C PHE A 53 -3.21 0.84 5.91
N ALA A 54 -4.07 1.12 4.92
CA ALA A 54 -4.91 2.32 4.93
C ALA A 54 -5.86 2.34 6.12
N LEU A 55 -6.50 1.20 6.46
CA LEU A 55 -7.37 1.08 7.64
C LEU A 55 -6.61 1.32 8.94
N VAL A 56 -5.40 0.77 9.07
CA VAL A 56 -4.52 1.02 10.24
C VAL A 56 -4.19 2.52 10.35
N TYR A 57 -3.84 3.18 9.25
CA TYR A 57 -3.55 4.62 9.25
C TYR A 57 -4.76 5.43 9.67
N VAL A 58 -5.94 5.16 9.10
CA VAL A 58 -7.20 5.83 9.47
C VAL A 58 -7.51 5.62 10.95
N HIS A 59 -7.33 4.41 11.47
CA HIS A 59 -7.55 4.10 12.87
C HIS A 59 -6.61 4.92 13.78
N LEU A 60 -5.31 5.01 13.46
CA LEU A 60 -4.33 5.76 14.22
C LEU A 60 -4.62 7.28 14.22
N TRP A 61 -5.05 7.83 13.10
CA TRP A 61 -5.44 9.24 13.00
C TRP A 61 -6.75 9.54 13.74
N ARG A 62 -7.77 8.68 13.60
CA ARG A 62 -9.07 8.86 14.27
C ARG A 62 -8.99 8.70 15.79
N SER A 63 -8.13 7.82 16.27
CA SER A 63 -7.91 7.62 17.71
C SER A 63 -7.10 8.74 18.38
N GLY A 64 -6.62 9.75 17.63
CA GLY A 64 -5.80 10.83 18.13
C GLY A 64 -4.39 10.41 18.57
N LYS A 65 -4.02 9.13 18.37
CA LYS A 65 -2.69 8.62 18.74
C LYS A 65 -1.57 9.26 17.92
N LEU A 66 -1.87 9.63 16.69
CA LEU A 66 -0.91 10.29 15.78
C LEU A 66 -1.53 11.55 15.17
N LYS A 67 -0.71 12.59 15.07
CA LYS A 67 -1.08 13.81 14.36
C LYS A 67 -1.25 13.54 12.87
N HIS A 68 -2.15 14.28 12.25
CA HIS A 68 -2.40 14.16 10.81
C HIS A 68 -1.60 15.22 10.02
N ASP A 69 -0.29 15.29 10.27
CA ASP A 69 0.65 16.18 9.60
C ASP A 69 1.52 15.44 8.56
N LEU A 70 2.25 16.17 7.76
CA LEU A 70 3.10 15.64 6.70
C LEU A 70 4.21 14.73 7.26
N LEU A 71 4.84 15.14 8.36
CA LEU A 71 5.94 14.41 8.98
C LEU A 71 5.47 13.04 9.48
N THR A 72 4.32 12.99 10.16
CA THR A 72 3.72 11.73 10.63
C THR A 72 3.37 10.81 9.49
N ARG A 73 2.88 11.31 8.34
CA ARG A 73 2.62 10.48 7.16
C ARG A 73 3.90 9.85 6.60
N ILE A 74 4.96 10.65 6.46
CA ILE A 74 6.27 10.17 6.00
C ILE A 74 6.80 9.10 6.95
N TRP A 75 6.71 9.35 8.26
CA TRP A 75 7.16 8.41 9.29
C TRP A 75 6.36 7.09 9.25
N LEU A 76 5.02 7.17 9.18
CA LEU A 76 4.16 5.99 9.00
C LEU A 76 4.50 5.20 7.75
N GLY A 77 4.74 5.90 6.62
CA GLY A 77 5.18 5.29 5.38
C GLY A 77 6.54 4.60 5.53
N GLY A 78 7.50 5.21 6.22
CA GLY A 78 8.81 4.62 6.50
C GLY A 78 8.71 3.35 7.33
N VAL A 79 7.96 3.39 8.45
CA VAL A 79 7.73 2.22 9.32
C VAL A 79 7.04 1.10 8.56
N SER A 80 5.97 1.39 7.82
CA SER A 80 5.27 0.37 7.04
C SER A 80 6.13 -0.19 5.89
N GLY A 81 7.00 0.63 5.30
CA GLY A 81 7.99 0.18 4.33
C GLY A 81 8.99 -0.81 4.92
N ILE A 82 9.48 -0.56 6.15
CA ILE A 82 10.36 -1.50 6.86
C ILE A 82 9.61 -2.81 7.17
N ILE A 83 8.35 -2.73 7.60
CA ILE A 83 7.52 -3.92 7.80
C ILE A 83 7.35 -4.69 6.48
N ALA A 84 7.09 -4.00 5.37
CA ALA A 84 6.99 -4.62 4.06
C ALA A 84 8.29 -5.33 3.65
N VAL A 85 9.45 -4.73 3.90
CA VAL A 85 10.75 -5.39 3.67
C VAL A 85 10.86 -6.67 4.49
N ALA A 86 10.50 -6.65 5.77
CA ALA A 86 10.54 -7.83 6.63
C ALA A 86 9.60 -8.94 6.12
N VAL A 87 8.37 -8.58 5.72
CA VAL A 87 7.38 -9.51 5.16
C VAL A 87 7.90 -10.13 3.86
N TRP A 88 8.43 -9.32 2.93
CA TRP A 88 8.96 -9.83 1.66
C TRP A 88 10.20 -10.71 1.86
N LYS A 89 11.12 -10.34 2.77
CA LYS A 89 12.26 -11.19 3.13
C LYS A 89 11.79 -12.55 3.66
N ALA A 90 10.82 -12.55 4.57
CA ALA A 90 10.26 -13.78 5.12
C ALA A 90 9.56 -14.61 4.02
N THR A 91 8.78 -13.97 3.16
CA THR A 91 8.08 -14.61 2.04
C THR A 91 9.05 -15.29 1.07
N PHE A 92 10.08 -14.57 0.61
CA PHE A 92 11.07 -15.15 -0.31
C PHE A 92 11.90 -16.27 0.34
N LYS A 93 12.23 -16.13 1.63
CA LYS A 93 12.96 -17.17 2.37
C LYS A 93 12.12 -18.45 2.58
N ALA A 94 10.83 -18.29 2.85
CA ALA A 94 9.91 -19.41 3.08
C ALA A 94 9.46 -20.10 1.76
N HIS A 95 9.52 -19.37 0.63
CA HIS A 95 9.04 -19.90 -0.64
C HIS A 95 10.03 -20.90 -1.26
N PRO A 96 9.59 -22.13 -1.65
CA PRO A 96 10.49 -23.18 -2.15
C PRO A 96 11.19 -22.82 -3.47
N ARG A 97 10.62 -21.88 -4.25
CA ARG A 97 11.14 -21.42 -5.55
C ARG A 97 10.96 -19.90 -5.65
N PRO A 98 11.77 -19.09 -4.94
CA PRO A 98 11.65 -17.65 -5.00
C PRO A 98 12.03 -17.12 -6.40
N PRO A 99 11.52 -15.95 -6.81
CA PRO A 99 11.89 -15.33 -8.09
C PRO A 99 13.37 -14.91 -8.07
N ALA A 100 14.05 -15.03 -9.21
CA ALA A 100 15.36 -14.40 -9.41
C ALA A 100 15.13 -12.90 -9.61
N LEU A 101 15.66 -12.08 -8.73
CA LEU A 101 15.63 -10.63 -8.79
C LEU A 101 16.75 -10.03 -7.93
N SER A 102 17.08 -8.78 -8.15
CA SER A 102 18.02 -8.01 -7.32
C SER A 102 17.35 -7.65 -5.98
N TYR A 103 17.43 -8.57 -5.01
CA TYR A 103 16.71 -8.45 -3.73
C TYR A 103 17.00 -7.15 -3.01
N ASP A 104 18.25 -6.68 -2.99
CA ASP A 104 18.62 -5.45 -2.30
C ASP A 104 17.92 -4.24 -2.92
N LYS A 105 17.92 -4.11 -4.23
CA LYS A 105 17.22 -3.05 -4.95
C LYS A 105 15.71 -3.14 -4.72
N TYR A 106 15.15 -4.36 -4.76
CA TYR A 106 13.74 -4.59 -4.48
C TYR A 106 13.35 -4.15 -3.06
N TYR A 107 14.16 -4.45 -2.05
CA TYR A 107 13.86 -4.06 -0.67
C TYR A 107 14.02 -2.55 -0.45
N ILE A 108 15.05 -1.94 -1.03
CA ILE A 108 15.29 -0.49 -0.90
C ILE A 108 14.12 0.31 -1.46
N GLN A 109 13.55 -0.07 -2.60
CA GLN A 109 12.44 0.66 -3.22
C GLN A 109 11.12 0.54 -2.45
N LEU A 110 10.94 -0.50 -1.61
CA LEU A 110 9.70 -0.67 -0.84
C LEU A 110 9.48 0.47 0.16
N VAL A 111 10.54 0.99 0.78
CA VAL A 111 10.42 2.05 1.79
C VAL A 111 9.87 3.34 1.18
N PRO A 112 10.48 3.95 0.14
CA PRO A 112 9.91 5.15 -0.48
C PRO A 112 8.55 4.88 -1.15
N ALA A 113 8.29 3.68 -1.67
CA ALA A 113 6.97 3.32 -2.20
C ALA A 113 5.88 3.41 -1.13
N HIS A 114 6.16 2.95 0.10
CA HIS A 114 5.23 3.05 1.22
C HIS A 114 5.10 4.49 1.76
N MET A 115 6.16 5.30 1.70
CA MET A 115 6.06 6.73 2.01
C MET A 115 5.11 7.44 1.04
N VAL A 116 5.23 7.19 -0.26
CA VAL A 116 4.31 7.70 -1.28
C VAL A 116 2.88 7.22 -0.99
N PHE A 117 2.69 5.95 -0.66
CA PHE A 117 1.39 5.40 -0.31
C PHE A 117 0.78 6.12 0.91
N ALA A 118 1.53 6.33 1.98
CA ALA A 118 1.06 7.01 3.19
C ALA A 118 0.69 8.48 2.95
N LEU A 119 1.42 9.17 2.07
CA LEU A 119 1.08 10.54 1.65
C LEU A 119 -0.28 10.59 0.97
N PHE A 120 -0.53 9.71 -0.01
CA PHE A 120 -1.80 9.66 -0.72
C PHE A 120 -2.96 9.14 0.15
N ALA A 121 -2.72 8.16 1.01
CA ALA A 121 -3.71 7.71 2.00
C ALA A 121 -4.12 8.85 2.94
N GLY A 122 -3.15 9.65 3.38
CA GLY A 122 -3.40 10.83 4.20
C GLY A 122 -4.18 11.92 3.49
N LEU A 123 -3.90 12.17 2.21
CA LEU A 123 -4.67 13.11 1.40
C LEU A 123 -6.11 12.62 1.22
N GLY A 124 -6.30 11.35 0.89
CA GLY A 124 -7.65 10.76 0.78
C GLY A 124 -8.45 10.86 2.07
N TYR A 125 -7.81 10.59 3.21
CA TYR A 125 -8.44 10.76 4.53
C TYR A 125 -8.86 12.22 4.78
N GLN A 126 -8.03 13.20 4.45
CA GLN A 126 -8.36 14.63 4.60
C GLN A 126 -9.55 15.03 3.73
N MET A 127 -9.59 14.60 2.48
CA MET A 127 -10.68 14.89 1.55
C MET A 127 -12.02 14.35 2.07
N LEU A 128 -12.03 13.10 2.53
CA LEU A 128 -13.23 12.46 3.10
C LEU A 128 -13.72 13.17 4.37
N ASN A 129 -12.80 13.55 5.25
CA ASN A 129 -13.13 14.20 6.51
C ASN A 129 -13.70 15.62 6.30
N ARG A 130 -13.12 16.37 5.35
CA ARG A 130 -13.64 17.72 4.97
C ARG A 130 -15.06 17.64 4.42
N ASN A 131 -15.34 16.69 3.54
CA ASN A 131 -16.68 16.50 2.97
C ASN A 131 -17.71 16.14 4.03
N HIS A 132 -17.34 15.31 5.01
CA HIS A 132 -18.22 14.94 6.11
C HIS A 132 -18.61 16.14 6.98
N HIS A 133 -17.66 17.00 7.33
CA HIS A 133 -17.94 18.24 8.09
C HIS A 133 -18.81 19.22 7.30
N CYS A 134 -18.62 19.35 5.99
CA CYS A 134 -19.44 20.22 5.14
C CYS A 134 -20.91 19.76 5.08
N ILE A 135 -21.12 18.45 4.97
CA ILE A 135 -22.49 17.87 4.92
C ILE A 135 -23.20 18.05 6.25
N LEU A 136 -22.54 17.80 7.39
CA LEU A 136 -23.13 17.96 8.72
C LEU A 136 -23.52 19.41 8.98
N ASN A 137 -22.64 20.35 8.67
CA ASN A 137 -22.90 21.78 8.84
C ASN A 137 -24.11 22.24 8.01
N LYS A 138 -24.21 21.78 6.74
CA LYS A 138 -25.36 22.08 5.87
C LYS A 138 -26.68 21.52 6.40
N SER A 139 -26.64 20.31 7.02
CA SER A 139 -27.83 19.71 7.62
C SER A 139 -28.31 20.43 8.87
N GLU A 140 -27.39 20.97 9.66
CA GLU A 140 -27.67 21.74 10.88
C GLU A 140 -28.27 23.11 10.56
N TYR A 141 -27.75 23.81 9.56
CA TYR A 141 -28.34 25.06 9.06
C TYR A 141 -29.77 24.87 8.50
N ALA A 142 -30.03 23.75 7.85
CA ALA A 142 -31.36 23.43 7.32
C ALA A 142 -32.39 23.12 8.42
N LYS A 143 -31.96 22.70 9.60
CA LYS A 143 -32.85 22.45 10.78
C LYS A 143 -33.18 23.72 11.54
N ILE A 144 -32.29 24.69 11.58
CA ILE A 144 -32.47 25.95 12.29
C ILE A 144 -33.43 26.91 11.54
N ASN A 145 -33.51 26.76 10.21
CA ASN A 145 -34.34 27.62 9.34
C ASN A 145 -35.71 27.00 9.00
N ARG A 146 -36.19 26.00 9.73
CA ARG A 146 -37.55 25.45 9.69
C ARG A 146 -38.28 25.77 10.96
#